data_a22c3f68bffa6fc309d6c0320b5f10df
#
_entry.id   a22c3f68bffa6fc309d6c0320b5f10df
#
_cell.length_a   1.000
_cell.length_b   1.000
_cell.length_c   1.000
_cell.angle_alpha   90.00
_cell.angle_beta   90.00
_cell.angle_gamma   90.00
#
_symmetry.space_group_name_H-M   'P 1'
#
loop_
_entity.id
_entity.type
_entity.pdbx_description
1 polymer ?
#
loop_
_entity_poly.entity_id
_entity_poly.type
_entity_poly.pdbx_seq_one_letter_code
_entity_poly.pdbx_strand_id
1 'polypeptide(L)'
;MRELPPFPPIDLHVVADVTAGSSCDEGFVKVRRRRLALTLPDGTRTADFAYDEAYRRLIDAVAIVVHYRDAGGVRFVLLRSAIRPPLFLRPLEVRPLPERATLGHLWEVPAGLVEEDERS
;
A
#
# COMPACT_ATOMS: atom_id res chain seq x y z
N MET A 1 -27.09 5.65 -1.26
CA MET A 1 -25.87 4.81 -1.06
C MET A 1 -25.98 4.18 0.33
N ARG A 2 -25.81 2.87 0.43
CA ARG A 2 -25.79 2.23 1.76
C ARG A 2 -24.51 2.64 2.48
N GLU A 3 -24.66 2.99 3.74
CA GLU A 3 -23.54 3.29 4.61
C GLU A 3 -22.73 2.00 4.88
N LEU A 4 -21.41 2.12 4.89
CA LEU A 4 -20.54 1.00 5.24
C LEU A 4 -20.72 0.66 6.72
N PRO A 5 -20.66 -0.63 7.11
CA PRO A 5 -20.74 -1.01 8.51
C PRO A 5 -19.53 -0.44 9.28
N PRO A 6 -19.64 -0.30 10.61
CA PRO A 6 -18.51 0.11 11.42
C PRO A 6 -17.35 -0.88 11.29
N PHE A 7 -16.12 -0.39 11.46
CA PHE A 7 -14.96 -1.25 11.50
C PHE A 7 -14.99 -2.17 12.73
N PRO A 8 -14.48 -3.41 12.61
CA PRO A 8 -14.32 -4.28 13.77
C PRO A 8 -13.34 -3.64 14.78
N PRO A 9 -13.55 -3.85 16.09
CA PRO A 9 -12.69 -3.30 17.15
C PRO A 9 -11.37 -4.09 17.24
N ILE A 10 -10.46 -3.82 16.32
CA ILE A 10 -9.14 -4.44 16.26
C ILE A 10 -8.10 -3.36 16.53
N ASP A 11 -7.21 -3.60 17.48
CA ASP A 11 -6.09 -2.71 17.80
C ASP A 11 -4.76 -3.26 17.28
N LEU A 12 -3.85 -2.36 16.93
CA LEU A 12 -2.48 -2.67 16.55
C LEU A 12 -1.53 -2.18 17.63
N HIS A 13 -0.66 -3.07 18.08
CA HIS A 13 0.36 -2.76 19.09
C HIS A 13 1.76 -2.90 18.51
N VAL A 14 2.63 -1.92 18.75
CA VAL A 14 4.06 -2.03 18.49
C VAL A 14 4.68 -2.81 19.65
N VAL A 15 5.07 -4.05 19.39
CA VAL A 15 5.69 -4.93 20.39
C VAL A 15 7.17 -4.56 20.61
N ALA A 16 7.88 -4.22 19.53
CA ALA A 16 9.26 -3.76 19.58
C ALA A 16 9.57 -2.91 18.34
N ASP A 17 10.36 -1.88 18.50
CA ASP A 17 10.98 -1.14 17.41
C ASP A 17 12.45 -1.58 17.31
N VAL A 18 12.80 -2.28 16.23
CA VAL A 18 14.16 -2.83 15.99
C VAL A 18 14.92 -2.04 14.92
N THR A 19 14.42 -0.87 14.53
CA THR A 19 14.97 -0.05 13.44
C THR A 19 16.45 0.25 13.65
N ALA A 20 16.84 0.62 14.87
CA ALA A 20 18.22 1.01 15.17
C ALA A 20 19.25 -0.12 15.04
N GLY A 21 18.80 -1.39 15.12
CA GLY A 21 19.64 -2.57 14.97
C GLY A 21 19.59 -3.18 13.57
N SER A 22 18.81 -2.61 12.64
CA SER A 22 18.56 -3.19 11.32
C SER A 22 19.35 -2.48 10.23
N SER A 23 19.74 -3.22 9.19
CA SER A 23 20.29 -2.66 7.96
C SER A 23 19.22 -2.48 6.87
N CYS A 24 19.49 -1.66 5.85
CA CYS A 24 18.52 -1.35 4.80
C CYS A 24 18.26 -2.52 3.82
N ASP A 25 18.99 -3.60 3.93
CA ASP A 25 18.83 -4.83 3.13
C ASP A 25 18.25 -6.01 3.92
N GLU A 26 17.96 -5.81 5.20
CA GLU A 26 17.20 -6.74 6.02
C GLU A 26 15.69 -6.63 5.77
N GLY A 27 14.99 -7.71 6.05
CA GLY A 27 13.54 -7.75 5.99
C GLY A 27 12.96 -7.89 4.58
N PHE A 28 11.68 -7.68 4.50
CA PHE A 28 10.87 -7.94 3.31
C PHE A 28 11.05 -6.88 2.22
N VAL A 29 11.20 -5.62 2.61
CA VAL A 29 11.43 -4.49 1.71
C VAL A 29 12.88 -4.06 1.84
N LYS A 30 13.55 -3.93 0.70
CA LYS A 30 14.93 -3.47 0.60
C LYS A 30 14.98 -2.09 -0.04
N VAL A 31 16.02 -1.31 0.24
CA VAL A 31 16.20 0.03 -0.32
C VAL A 31 17.44 0.06 -1.22
N ARG A 32 17.25 0.52 -2.45
CA ARG A 32 18.35 0.86 -3.38
C ARG A 32 18.42 2.34 -3.55
N ARG A 33 19.64 2.88 -3.44
CA ARG A 33 19.92 4.30 -3.69
C ARG A 33 20.69 4.45 -4.98
N ARG A 34 20.16 5.29 -5.88
CA ARG A 34 20.72 5.50 -7.22
C ARG A 34 20.86 6.98 -7.53
N ARG A 35 21.73 7.27 -8.47
CA ARG A 35 21.74 8.56 -9.17
C ARG A 35 21.26 8.31 -10.57
N LEU A 36 20.29 9.07 -11.00
CA LEU A 36 19.64 8.95 -12.31
C LEU A 36 19.78 10.25 -13.10
N ALA A 37 19.71 10.15 -14.41
CA ALA A 37 19.54 11.26 -15.31
C ALA A 37 18.56 10.89 -16.41
N LEU A 38 17.86 11.86 -16.97
CA LEU A 38 16.94 11.68 -18.09
C LEU A 38 17.57 12.21 -19.38
N THR A 39 17.32 11.54 -20.50
CA THR A 39 17.51 12.11 -21.83
C THR A 39 16.16 12.57 -22.36
N LEU A 40 16.03 13.84 -22.63
CA LEU A 40 14.81 14.46 -23.12
C LEU A 40 14.62 14.21 -24.64
N PRO A 41 13.40 14.41 -25.18
CA PRO A 41 13.13 14.18 -26.61
C PRO A 41 13.99 15.00 -27.58
N ASP A 42 14.49 16.13 -27.13
CA ASP A 42 15.43 16.99 -27.88
C ASP A 42 16.88 16.52 -27.81
N GLY A 43 17.16 15.40 -27.12
CA GLY A 43 18.47 14.83 -26.92
C GLY A 43 19.27 15.44 -25.76
N THR A 44 18.76 16.47 -25.09
CA THR A 44 19.43 17.03 -23.90
C THR A 44 19.36 16.06 -22.71
N ARG A 45 20.42 16.09 -21.88
CA ARG A 45 20.48 15.29 -20.67
C ARG A 45 20.31 16.19 -19.44
N THR A 46 19.43 15.77 -18.50
CA THR A 46 19.28 16.49 -17.25
C THR A 46 20.53 16.36 -16.37
N ALA A 47 20.63 17.22 -15.35
CA ALA A 47 21.53 16.97 -14.24
C ALA A 47 21.15 15.69 -13.52
N ASP A 48 22.12 15.07 -12.85
CA ASP A 48 21.87 13.89 -12.03
C ASP A 48 21.03 14.25 -10.81
N PHE A 49 20.10 13.36 -10.46
CA PHE A 49 19.30 13.46 -9.24
C PHE A 49 19.35 12.17 -8.43
N ALA A 50 19.27 12.29 -7.10
CA ALA A 50 19.19 11.15 -6.20
C ALA A 50 17.81 10.51 -6.26
N TYR A 51 17.77 9.18 -6.24
CA TYR A 51 16.54 8.39 -6.26
C TYR A 51 16.65 7.20 -5.34
N ASP A 52 15.72 7.10 -4.38
CA ASP A 52 15.59 5.96 -3.48
C ASP A 52 14.43 5.08 -3.95
N GLU A 53 14.73 3.81 -4.18
CA GLU A 53 13.79 2.78 -4.61
C GLU A 53 13.59 1.77 -3.48
N ALA A 54 12.36 1.68 -2.98
CA ALA A 54 11.97 0.56 -2.14
C ALA A 54 11.58 -0.62 -3.05
N TYR A 55 12.20 -1.78 -2.88
CA TYR A 55 11.91 -2.94 -3.71
C TYR A 55 11.79 -4.23 -2.89
N ARG A 56 11.17 -5.21 -3.48
CA ARG A 56 11.05 -6.58 -2.97
C ARG A 56 11.14 -7.57 -4.13
N ARG A 57 11.33 -8.86 -3.81
CA ARG A 57 11.49 -9.90 -4.84
C ARG A 57 10.28 -10.01 -5.78
N LEU A 58 9.07 -10.00 -5.22
CA LEU A 58 7.82 -10.07 -5.97
C LEU A 58 7.13 -8.71 -5.87
N ILE A 59 6.99 -8.01 -6.97
CA ILE A 59 6.43 -6.66 -7.02
C ILE A 59 5.05 -6.61 -7.68
N ASP A 60 4.71 -7.63 -8.48
CA ASP A 60 3.43 -7.65 -9.16
C ASP A 60 2.30 -7.99 -8.17
N ALA A 61 1.22 -7.24 -8.23
CA ALA A 61 0.06 -7.43 -7.40
C ALA A 61 -1.21 -7.32 -8.24
N VAL A 62 -2.23 -8.07 -7.82
CA VAL A 62 -3.56 -8.06 -8.44
C VAL A 62 -4.56 -7.59 -7.43
N ALA A 63 -5.43 -6.66 -7.83
CA ALA A 63 -6.63 -6.29 -7.10
C ALA A 63 -7.86 -6.83 -7.83
N ILE A 64 -8.74 -7.52 -7.11
CA ILE A 64 -9.92 -8.17 -7.69
C ILE A 64 -11.17 -7.42 -7.24
N VAL A 65 -11.95 -6.89 -8.19
CA VAL A 65 -13.25 -6.29 -7.91
C VAL A 65 -14.32 -7.36 -8.11
N VAL A 66 -14.68 -8.03 -7.03
CA VAL A 66 -15.78 -8.99 -7.03
C VAL A 66 -17.09 -8.22 -6.96
N HIS A 67 -17.97 -8.45 -7.91
CA HIS A 67 -19.28 -7.80 -7.92
C HIS A 67 -20.38 -8.74 -8.39
N TYR A 68 -21.62 -8.44 -7.98
CA TYR A 68 -22.81 -9.10 -8.49
C TYR A 68 -23.97 -8.09 -8.64
N ARG A 69 -25.02 -8.49 -9.34
CA ARG A 69 -26.28 -7.75 -9.40
C ARG A 69 -27.38 -8.59 -8.74
N ASP A 70 -28.22 -7.93 -7.96
CA ASP A 70 -29.43 -8.56 -7.45
C ASP A 70 -30.56 -8.61 -8.49
N ALA A 71 -31.68 -9.21 -8.13
CA ALA A 71 -32.86 -9.31 -8.99
C ALA A 71 -33.45 -7.93 -9.37
N GLY A 72 -33.21 -6.90 -8.58
CA GLY A 72 -33.61 -5.51 -8.86
C GLY A 72 -32.61 -4.75 -9.74
N GLY A 73 -31.53 -5.38 -10.20
CA GLY A 73 -30.50 -4.77 -11.02
C GLY A 73 -29.48 -3.92 -10.25
N VAL A 74 -29.56 -3.87 -8.94
CA VAL A 74 -28.60 -3.13 -8.10
C VAL A 74 -27.25 -3.86 -8.09
N ARG A 75 -26.17 -3.13 -8.34
CA ARG A 75 -24.81 -3.67 -8.31
C ARG A 75 -24.23 -3.58 -6.90
N PHE A 76 -23.62 -4.68 -6.46
CA PHE A 76 -22.90 -4.79 -5.21
C PHE A 76 -21.43 -5.08 -5.49
N VAL A 77 -20.55 -4.53 -4.67
CA VAL A 77 -19.10 -4.77 -4.69
C VAL A 77 -18.70 -5.35 -3.35
N LEU A 78 -17.88 -6.41 -3.38
CA LEU A 78 -17.31 -7.00 -2.18
C LEU A 78 -16.14 -6.15 -1.70
N LEU A 79 -16.22 -5.71 -0.46
CA LEU A 79 -15.12 -5.06 0.25
C LEU A 79 -14.77 -5.87 1.49
N ARG A 80 -13.52 -5.79 1.92
CA ARG A 80 -13.07 -6.29 3.22
C ARG A 80 -12.54 -5.13 4.06
N SER A 81 -12.67 -5.24 5.39
CA SER A 81 -11.98 -4.34 6.30
C SER A 81 -10.56 -4.84 6.56
N ALA A 82 -9.61 -3.93 6.67
CA ALA A 82 -8.23 -4.25 7.02
C ALA A 82 -7.60 -3.13 7.84
N ILE A 83 -6.77 -3.49 8.83
CA ILE A 83 -5.81 -2.57 9.44
C ILE A 83 -4.60 -2.48 8.52
N ARG A 84 -4.17 -1.26 8.24
CA ARG A 84 -2.96 -0.96 7.48
C ARG A 84 -1.91 -0.36 8.41
N PRO A 85 -0.90 -1.13 8.83
CA PRO A 85 0.12 -0.64 9.76
C PRO A 85 0.77 0.69 9.34
N PRO A 86 1.10 0.94 8.05
CA PRO A 86 1.66 2.23 7.64
C PRO A 86 0.72 3.42 7.89
N LEU A 87 -0.59 3.21 7.85
CA LEU A 87 -1.56 4.27 8.16
C LEU A 87 -1.70 4.47 9.66
N PHE A 88 -1.74 3.37 10.41
CA PHE A 88 -1.82 3.40 11.86
C PHE A 88 -0.61 4.07 12.50
N LEU A 89 0.61 3.72 12.03
CA LEU A 89 1.88 4.20 12.56
C LEU A 89 2.29 5.58 12.03
N ARG A 90 1.52 6.16 11.12
CA ARG A 90 1.84 7.47 10.54
C ARG A 90 1.77 8.57 11.60
N PRO A 91 2.83 9.41 11.76
CA PRO A 91 2.81 10.53 12.69
C PRO A 91 1.64 11.47 12.45
N LEU A 92 1.05 12.00 13.52
CA LEU A 92 -0.13 12.88 13.46
C LEU A 92 0.12 14.15 12.66
N GLU A 93 1.30 14.71 12.81
CA GLU A 93 1.74 15.98 12.20
C GLU A 93 1.86 15.92 10.67
N VAL A 94 2.00 14.72 10.11
CA VAL A 94 2.11 14.53 8.65
C VAL A 94 0.81 14.08 7.99
N ARG A 95 -0.30 14.10 8.73
CA ARG A 95 -1.61 13.74 8.18
C ARG A 95 -2.22 14.94 7.46
N PRO A 96 -2.50 14.84 6.16
CA PRO A 96 -3.02 15.97 5.38
C PRO A 96 -4.47 16.32 5.72
N LEU A 97 -5.24 15.36 6.23
CA LEU A 97 -6.64 15.51 6.60
C LEU A 97 -6.91 14.81 7.93
N PRO A 98 -7.85 15.35 8.75
CA PRO A 98 -8.30 14.66 9.94
C PRO A 98 -8.97 13.34 9.57
N GLU A 99 -8.56 12.26 10.22
CA GLU A 99 -9.19 10.96 10.04
C GLU A 99 -10.55 10.93 10.74
N ARG A 100 -11.59 10.56 9.99
CA ARG A 100 -12.97 10.48 10.51
C ARG A 100 -13.33 9.10 11.04
N ALA A 101 -12.53 8.08 10.69
CA ALA A 101 -12.76 6.68 11.02
C ALA A 101 -11.72 6.17 12.02
N THR A 102 -11.87 4.93 12.43
CA THR A 102 -10.90 4.22 13.27
C THR A 102 -9.53 4.25 12.61
N LEU A 103 -8.54 4.73 13.36
CA LEU A 103 -7.19 4.95 12.87
C LEU A 103 -6.61 3.71 12.18
N GLY A 104 -6.11 3.89 10.96
CA GLY A 104 -5.46 2.85 10.18
C GLY A 104 -6.38 1.79 9.57
N HIS A 105 -7.69 1.84 9.79
CA HIS A 105 -8.65 0.94 9.17
C HIS A 105 -9.06 1.44 7.78
N LEU A 106 -9.16 0.51 6.83
CA LEU A 106 -9.66 0.77 5.49
C LEU A 106 -10.67 -0.28 5.06
N TRP A 107 -11.61 0.14 4.20
CA TRP A 107 -12.37 -0.75 3.34
C TRP A 107 -11.66 -0.87 2.00
N GLU A 108 -11.33 -2.08 1.59
CA GLU A 108 -10.55 -2.34 0.38
C GLU A 108 -11.10 -3.53 -0.40
N VAL A 109 -10.82 -3.57 -1.69
CA VAL A 109 -11.04 -4.77 -2.51
C VAL A 109 -9.99 -5.82 -2.16
N PRO A 110 -10.29 -7.13 -2.28
CA PRO A 110 -9.28 -8.19 -2.15
C PRO A 110 -8.13 -7.96 -3.12
N ALA A 111 -6.91 -8.10 -2.62
CA ALA A 111 -5.70 -7.99 -3.41
C ALA A 111 -4.65 -8.98 -2.90
N GLY A 112 -3.75 -9.41 -3.77
CA GLY A 112 -2.66 -10.31 -3.46
C GLY A 112 -1.46 -10.10 -4.38
N LEU A 113 -0.34 -10.70 -4.02
CA LEU A 113 0.84 -10.75 -4.87
C LEU A 113 0.67 -11.87 -5.90
N VAL A 114 1.21 -11.66 -7.09
CA VAL A 114 1.34 -12.71 -8.11
C VAL A 114 2.56 -13.55 -7.77
N GLU A 115 2.38 -14.83 -7.54
CA GLU A 115 3.44 -15.77 -7.26
C GLU A 115 4.14 -16.24 -8.56
N GLU A 116 5.35 -16.80 -8.45
CA GLU A 116 6.14 -17.15 -9.64
C GLU A 116 5.49 -18.24 -10.51
N ASP A 117 4.78 -19.17 -9.90
CA ASP A 117 4.03 -20.24 -10.56
C ASP A 117 2.74 -19.76 -11.26
N GLU A 118 2.23 -18.58 -10.93
CA GLU A 118 1.05 -17.97 -11.54
C GLU A 118 1.38 -17.09 -12.77
N ARG A 119 2.66 -16.98 -13.15
CA ARG A 119 3.13 -16.12 -14.26
C ARG A 119 3.17 -16.82 -15.62
N SER A 120 2.71 -18.06 -15.72
CA SER A 120 2.71 -18.85 -16.97
C SER A 120 1.46 -18.63 -17.83
#